data_54e1accfe058622da9314b29226d6a77
#
_entry.id   54e1accfe058622da9314b29226d6a77
#
_cell.length_a   1.000
_cell.length_b   1.000
_cell.length_c   1.000
_cell.angle_alpha   90.00
_cell.angle_beta   90.00
_cell.angle_gamma   90.00
#
_symmetry.space_group_name_H-M   'P 1'
#
loop_
_entity.id
_entity.type
_entity.pdbx_description
1 polymer ?
#
loop_
_entity_poly.entity_id
_entity_poly.type
_entity_poly.pdbx_seq_one_letter_code
_entity_poly.pdbx_strand_id
1 'polypeptide(L)'
;MATLSPTIFKAKQLSNGKHKIRIAVRHRHETSYIITPYIIDDLSQFKNGQVVKRFDADIINMQLRNLLNKYQEILNDTNGLAMLSSRELKNRLVNYSEKDENIAIGVICKEYVKELREDKRIGYAELIERCCKYFTEFTKGDIAAKDITPTTISNFERFLRNKKKLNQTTTGMYLVRLRVLTNLARKRYFVKQDIPPFQDCKIPQSLERNLDLSVEQFCKLKAYIPKSKIEFIAKDLWFLSFYLGGINLIDILSIKFSNDKEIEYIRTKTKNTKRGDKRIGISIPVEALNIISKYKSDDNSLKFGYSFTYRNFNRYIARTLQKIGKNIEIHRLCFYSARKSFVQYGFELGIPLEVLEYTIGQSMKQNRPIYNYIRIMRKHSDEAMRKILEYTKKATTLL
;
A
#
# COMPACT_ATOMS: atom_id res chain seq x y z
N MET A 1 -3.59 31.59 18.25
CA MET A 1 -2.13 31.36 18.20
C MET A 1 -1.75 30.47 19.38
N ALA A 2 -0.82 29.55 19.24
CA ALA A 2 -0.36 28.76 20.39
C ALA A 2 0.67 29.56 21.18
N THR A 3 0.60 29.54 22.52
CA THR A 3 1.53 30.20 23.40
C THR A 3 2.18 29.25 24.38
N LEU A 4 3.44 29.48 24.68
CA LEU A 4 4.24 28.68 25.60
C LEU A 4 4.67 29.56 26.80
N SER A 5 4.54 29.03 28.01
CA SER A 5 5.04 29.72 29.20
C SER A 5 5.42 28.76 30.32
N PRO A 6 6.53 28.99 31.02
CA PRO A 6 6.87 28.23 32.22
C PRO A 6 5.84 28.43 33.32
N THR A 7 5.52 27.39 34.05
CA THR A 7 4.54 27.39 35.14
C THR A 7 4.84 26.29 36.14
N ILE A 8 4.24 26.42 37.33
CA ILE A 8 4.26 25.38 38.38
C ILE A 8 2.84 25.09 38.86
N PHE A 9 2.60 23.89 39.34
CA PHE A 9 1.35 23.56 40.03
C PHE A 9 1.56 23.66 41.53
N LYS A 10 1.03 24.72 42.14
CA LYS A 10 1.18 24.98 43.57
C LYS A 10 0.72 23.82 44.45
N ALA A 11 -0.42 23.19 44.08
CA ALA A 11 -1.00 22.07 44.82
C ALA A 11 -0.33 20.71 44.55
N LYS A 12 0.61 20.61 43.58
CA LYS A 12 1.21 19.32 43.19
C LYS A 12 2.68 19.27 43.54
N GLN A 13 2.98 18.70 44.72
CA GLN A 13 4.33 18.47 45.23
C GLN A 13 4.84 17.06 44.84
N LEU A 14 6.14 16.91 44.76
CA LEU A 14 6.83 15.64 44.73
C LEU A 14 6.88 15.05 46.16
N SER A 15 7.19 13.75 46.29
CA SER A 15 7.33 13.05 47.57
C SER A 15 8.35 13.74 48.55
N ASN A 16 9.28 14.50 48.00
CA ASN A 16 10.28 15.26 48.75
C ASN A 16 9.90 16.74 49.01
N GLY A 17 8.61 17.13 48.80
CA GLY A 17 8.12 18.48 49.02
C GLY A 17 8.44 19.51 47.92
N LYS A 18 9.23 19.13 46.92
CA LYS A 18 9.66 20.02 45.82
C LYS A 18 8.59 20.12 44.69
N HIS A 19 8.70 21.13 43.84
CA HIS A 19 7.80 21.35 42.72
C HIS A 19 8.53 21.21 41.38
N LYS A 20 7.90 20.58 40.43
CA LYS A 20 8.38 20.49 39.04
C LYS A 20 7.93 21.72 38.24
N ILE A 21 8.89 22.32 37.52
CA ILE A 21 8.58 23.34 36.51
C ILE A 21 7.98 22.63 35.29
N ARG A 22 6.95 23.22 34.72
CA ARG A 22 6.24 22.77 33.52
C ARG A 22 6.19 23.88 32.51
N ILE A 23 6.04 23.53 31.24
CA ILE A 23 5.71 24.47 30.18
C ILE A 23 4.23 24.30 29.83
N ALA A 24 3.44 25.36 30.03
CA ALA A 24 2.05 25.42 29.60
C ALA A 24 1.99 25.67 28.10
N VAL A 25 1.32 24.77 27.37
CA VAL A 25 1.01 24.88 25.94
C VAL A 25 -0.44 25.31 25.85
N ARG A 26 -0.73 26.57 25.57
CA ARG A 26 -2.08 27.10 25.44
C ARG A 26 -2.44 27.26 23.98
N HIS A 27 -3.56 26.69 23.60
CA HIS A 27 -4.08 26.77 22.25
C HIS A 27 -5.59 26.54 22.22
N ARG A 28 -6.35 27.36 21.48
CA ARG A 28 -7.81 27.22 21.29
C ARG A 28 -8.58 27.04 22.60
N HIS A 29 -8.31 27.89 23.60
CA HIS A 29 -8.90 27.86 24.96
C HIS A 29 -8.58 26.61 25.80
N GLU A 30 -7.73 25.71 25.30
CA GLU A 30 -7.21 24.56 26.02
C GLU A 30 -5.77 24.79 26.49
N THR A 31 -5.41 24.12 27.59
CA THR A 31 -4.03 24.13 28.10
C THR A 31 -3.55 22.72 28.38
N SER A 32 -2.42 22.36 27.80
CA SER A 32 -1.69 21.13 28.09
C SER A 32 -0.33 21.46 28.72
N TYR A 33 0.25 20.54 29.46
CA TYR A 33 1.48 20.80 30.21
C TYR A 33 2.59 19.81 29.85
N ILE A 34 3.77 20.34 29.54
CA ILE A 34 4.99 19.57 29.35
C ILE A 34 5.75 19.59 30.66
N ILE A 35 6.13 18.44 31.19
CA ILE A 35 6.94 18.30 32.39
C ILE A 35 8.39 18.49 31.99
N THR A 36 9.10 19.41 32.68
CA THR A 36 10.54 19.63 32.50
C THR A 36 11.35 18.84 33.54
N PRO A 37 12.65 18.62 33.34
CA PRO A 37 13.51 18.02 34.35
C PRO A 37 13.80 18.97 35.53
N TYR A 38 13.47 20.26 35.42
CA TYR A 38 13.81 21.26 36.41
C TYR A 38 12.83 21.26 37.57
N ILE A 39 13.36 21.38 38.78
CA ILE A 39 12.63 21.42 40.04
C ILE A 39 13.03 22.64 40.87
N ILE A 40 12.11 23.12 41.67
CA ILE A 40 12.35 24.14 42.71
C ILE A 40 12.03 23.54 44.08
N ASP A 41 12.70 24.03 45.11
CA ASP A 41 12.53 23.53 46.46
C ASP A 41 11.31 24.17 47.13
N ASP A 42 11.09 25.48 46.89
CA ASP A 42 10.00 26.24 47.46
C ASP A 42 9.33 27.14 46.38
N LEU A 43 8.05 27.46 46.59
CA LEU A 43 7.27 28.31 45.69
C LEU A 43 7.82 29.73 45.53
N SER A 44 8.49 30.27 46.55
CA SER A 44 9.15 31.59 46.50
C SER A 44 10.29 31.66 45.49
N GLN A 45 10.82 30.52 45.08
CA GLN A 45 11.87 30.40 44.07
C GLN A 45 11.37 30.49 42.63
N PHE A 46 10.06 30.69 42.41
CA PHE A 46 9.52 30.84 41.08
C PHE A 46 8.59 32.04 40.97
N LYS A 47 9.00 33.05 40.20
CA LYS A 47 8.24 34.29 40.02
C LYS A 47 8.21 34.68 38.53
N ASN A 48 7.06 35.05 38.01
CA ASN A 48 6.88 35.52 36.62
C ASN A 48 7.50 34.60 35.55
N GLY A 49 7.37 33.25 35.72
CA GLY A 49 7.90 32.29 34.78
C GLY A 49 9.41 32.04 34.86
N GLN A 50 10.08 32.59 35.85
CA GLN A 50 11.52 32.45 36.06
C GLN A 50 11.84 31.89 37.44
N VAL A 51 12.95 31.18 37.53
CA VAL A 51 13.54 30.74 38.80
C VAL A 51 14.30 31.92 39.40
N VAL A 52 14.09 32.15 40.69
CA VAL A 52 14.70 33.24 41.46
C VAL A 52 15.21 32.71 42.79
N LYS A 53 16.06 33.49 43.48
CA LYS A 53 16.56 33.19 44.84
C LYS A 53 17.26 31.83 44.97
N ARG A 54 17.96 31.41 43.92
CA ARG A 54 18.82 30.21 43.90
C ARG A 54 20.16 30.56 43.26
N PHE A 55 21.22 29.89 43.69
CA PHE A 55 22.56 30.10 43.13
C PHE A 55 22.66 29.65 41.65
N ASP A 56 21.86 28.65 41.23
CA ASP A 56 21.79 28.11 39.88
C ASP A 56 20.62 28.69 39.03
N ALA A 57 19.97 29.74 39.53
CA ALA A 57 18.80 30.36 38.90
C ALA A 57 19.06 30.76 37.42
N ASP A 58 20.20 31.39 37.15
CA ASP A 58 20.56 31.87 35.82
C ASP A 58 20.77 30.71 34.84
N ILE A 59 21.39 29.62 35.31
CA ILE A 59 21.61 28.42 34.50
C ILE A 59 20.28 27.80 34.15
N ILE A 60 19.39 27.60 35.13
CA ILE A 60 18.06 27.01 34.90
C ILE A 60 17.22 27.89 33.98
N ASN A 61 17.23 29.20 34.18
CA ASN A 61 16.49 30.15 33.34
C ASN A 61 17.03 30.19 31.91
N MET A 62 18.33 30.09 31.70
CA MET A 62 18.93 29.95 30.38
C MET A 62 18.47 28.66 29.68
N GLN A 63 18.50 27.54 30.39
CA GLN A 63 18.06 26.24 29.85
C GLN A 63 16.56 26.23 29.55
N LEU A 64 15.72 26.82 30.41
CA LEU A 64 14.29 26.99 30.17
C LEU A 64 14.02 27.86 28.94
N ARG A 65 14.78 28.94 28.76
CA ARG A 65 14.68 29.82 27.59
C ARG A 65 15.06 29.13 26.32
N ASN A 66 16.15 28.36 26.32
CA ASN A 66 16.57 27.52 25.18
C ASN A 66 15.49 26.48 24.82
N LEU A 67 14.88 25.84 25.81
CA LEU A 67 13.81 24.87 25.59
C LEU A 67 12.55 25.54 25.03
N LEU A 68 12.19 26.73 25.51
CA LEU A 68 11.07 27.52 24.98
C LEU A 68 11.30 27.97 23.54
N ASN A 69 12.50 28.44 23.22
CA ASN A 69 12.88 28.84 21.87
C ASN A 69 12.77 27.65 20.90
N LYS A 70 13.33 26.51 21.30
CA LYS A 70 13.21 25.28 20.54
C LYS A 70 11.74 24.89 20.27
N TYR A 71 10.89 24.93 21.29
CA TYR A 71 9.48 24.64 21.13
C TYR A 71 8.75 25.67 20.27
N GLN A 72 9.14 26.94 20.34
CA GLN A 72 8.57 28.00 19.52
C GLN A 72 8.92 27.83 18.04
N GLU A 73 10.14 27.44 17.73
CA GLU A 73 10.55 27.06 16.35
C GLU A 73 9.71 25.93 15.80
N ILE A 74 9.50 24.86 16.59
CA ILE A 74 8.65 23.74 16.20
C ILE A 74 7.21 24.18 15.92
N LEU A 75 6.66 25.09 16.75
CA LEU A 75 5.32 25.65 16.53
C LEU A 75 5.26 26.48 15.25
N ASN A 76 6.25 27.30 14.99
CA ASN A 76 6.32 28.14 13.80
C ASN A 76 6.36 27.32 12.51
N ASP A 77 7.07 26.19 12.54
CA ASP A 77 7.18 25.25 11.40
C ASP A 77 5.99 24.28 11.29
N THR A 78 5.03 24.36 12.22
CA THR A 78 3.88 23.45 12.22
C THR A 78 2.80 23.93 11.26
N ASN A 79 2.73 23.31 10.07
CA ASN A 79 1.61 23.51 9.16
C ASN A 79 0.29 22.99 9.76
N GLY A 80 -0.79 23.76 9.59
CA GLY A 80 -2.10 23.37 10.10
C GLY A 80 -2.24 23.49 11.63
N LEU A 81 -1.43 24.31 12.27
CA LEU A 81 -1.43 24.54 13.73
C LEU A 81 -2.86 24.84 14.23
N ALA A 82 -3.66 25.58 13.47
CA ALA A 82 -5.04 25.89 13.82
C ALA A 82 -5.96 24.67 13.92
N MET A 83 -5.60 23.53 13.33
CA MET A 83 -6.40 22.30 13.36
C MET A 83 -6.07 21.38 14.55
N LEU A 84 -4.97 21.61 15.24
CA LEU A 84 -4.49 20.76 16.32
C LEU A 84 -5.06 21.19 17.68
N SER A 85 -5.30 20.23 18.57
CA SER A 85 -5.61 20.48 19.98
C SER A 85 -4.33 20.82 20.77
N SER A 86 -4.47 21.42 21.96
CA SER A 86 -3.32 21.68 22.84
C SER A 86 -2.58 20.40 23.24
N ARG A 87 -3.30 19.28 23.34
CA ARG A 87 -2.74 17.95 23.66
C ARG A 87 -1.91 17.38 22.51
N GLU A 88 -2.39 17.52 21.28
CA GLU A 88 -1.63 17.12 20.10
C GLU A 88 -0.38 17.96 19.91
N LEU A 89 -0.48 19.28 20.14
CA LEU A 89 0.68 20.17 20.13
C LEU A 89 1.70 19.78 21.19
N LYS A 90 1.26 19.55 22.43
CA LYS A 90 2.14 19.06 23.50
C LYS A 90 2.88 17.78 23.08
N ASN A 91 2.15 16.77 22.56
CA ASN A 91 2.74 15.51 22.14
C ASN A 91 3.76 15.73 21.02
N ARG A 92 3.48 16.64 20.09
CA ARG A 92 4.39 17.03 19.02
C ARG A 92 5.68 17.65 19.55
N LEU A 93 5.56 18.59 20.50
CA LEU A 93 6.71 19.27 21.11
C LEU A 93 7.60 18.32 21.93
N VAL A 94 6.99 17.42 22.69
CA VAL A 94 7.72 16.43 23.51
C VAL A 94 8.43 15.38 22.66
N ASN A 95 7.78 14.93 21.58
CA ASN A 95 8.31 13.90 20.69
C ASN A 95 9.30 14.46 19.65
N TYR A 96 9.43 15.78 19.57
CA TYR A 96 10.42 16.44 18.72
C TYR A 96 11.80 16.37 19.40
N SER A 97 12.56 15.34 19.09
CA SER A 97 13.94 15.21 19.57
C SER A 97 14.93 15.56 18.45
N GLU A 98 16.10 16.09 18.81
CA GLU A 98 17.19 16.33 17.85
C GLU A 98 17.68 15.04 17.19
N LYS A 99 17.42 13.89 17.84
CA LYS A 99 17.69 12.57 17.26
C LYS A 99 16.82 12.29 16.04
N ASP A 100 15.62 12.86 15.95
CA ASP A 100 14.69 12.63 14.85
C ASP A 100 15.09 13.33 13.57
N GLU A 101 15.82 14.47 13.64
CA GLU A 101 16.33 15.15 12.44
C GLU A 101 17.42 14.32 11.71
N ASN A 102 18.17 13.54 12.44
CA ASN A 102 19.24 12.68 11.92
C ASN A 102 18.80 11.22 11.76
N ILE A 103 17.49 10.94 11.84
CA ILE A 103 17.02 9.58 11.72
C ILE A 103 17.44 8.96 10.38
N ALA A 104 18.03 7.78 10.44
CA ALA A 104 18.45 7.04 9.27
C ALA A 104 17.24 6.44 8.55
N ILE A 105 17.28 6.43 7.21
CA ILE A 105 16.17 5.89 6.40
C ILE A 105 15.93 4.40 6.67
N GLY A 106 16.95 3.65 7.05
CA GLY A 106 16.86 2.25 7.41
C GLY A 106 16.09 1.99 8.70
N VAL A 107 16.16 2.91 9.68
CA VAL A 107 15.34 2.83 10.90
C VAL A 107 13.87 2.99 10.57
N ILE A 108 13.53 4.03 9.79
CA ILE A 108 12.15 4.28 9.31
C ILE A 108 11.61 3.08 8.53
N CYS A 109 12.46 2.49 7.70
CA CYS A 109 12.13 1.30 6.94
C CYS A 109 11.77 0.12 7.84
N LYS A 110 12.61 -0.19 8.84
CA LYS A 110 12.40 -1.31 9.76
C LYS A 110 11.09 -1.18 10.54
N GLU A 111 10.81 0.01 11.07
CA GLU A 111 9.58 0.29 11.80
C GLU A 111 8.35 0.16 10.89
N TYR A 112 8.38 0.75 9.71
CA TYR A 112 7.27 0.66 8.76
C TYR A 112 7.02 -0.76 8.27
N VAL A 113 8.08 -1.53 8.04
CA VAL A 113 7.97 -2.96 7.67
C VAL A 113 7.33 -3.77 8.80
N LYS A 114 7.67 -3.49 10.05
CA LYS A 114 7.04 -4.14 11.22
C LYS A 114 5.53 -3.86 11.24
N GLU A 115 5.10 -2.60 11.11
CA GLU A 115 3.69 -2.21 11.02
C GLU A 115 2.97 -2.94 9.88
N LEU A 116 3.57 -2.96 8.70
CA LEU A 116 2.98 -3.63 7.53
C LEU A 116 2.80 -5.13 7.73
N ARG A 117 3.70 -5.78 8.48
CA ARG A 117 3.58 -7.20 8.82
C ARG A 117 2.49 -7.45 9.86
N GLU A 118 2.35 -6.59 10.86
CA GLU A 118 1.25 -6.59 11.83
C GLU A 118 -0.10 -6.42 11.11
N ASP A 119 -0.17 -5.53 10.14
CA ASP A 119 -1.33 -5.33 9.25
C ASP A 119 -1.56 -6.49 8.24
N LYS A 120 -0.76 -7.55 8.28
CA LYS A 120 -0.80 -8.69 7.33
C LYS A 120 -0.58 -8.28 5.86
N ARG A 121 0.11 -7.16 5.61
CA ARG A 121 0.49 -6.65 4.29
C ARG A 121 1.86 -7.14 3.84
N ILE A 122 2.11 -8.43 3.97
CA ILE A 122 3.44 -9.07 3.80
C ILE A 122 4.10 -8.74 2.46
N GLY A 123 3.36 -8.85 1.34
CA GLY A 123 3.92 -8.56 0.02
C GLY A 123 4.38 -7.11 -0.16
N TYR A 124 3.71 -6.15 0.50
CA TYR A 124 4.12 -4.76 0.48
C TYR A 124 5.33 -4.52 1.38
N ALA A 125 5.37 -5.16 2.55
CA ALA A 125 6.53 -5.15 3.45
C ALA A 125 7.80 -5.64 2.74
N GLU A 126 7.75 -6.78 2.05
CA GLU A 126 8.86 -7.32 1.26
C GLU A 126 9.35 -6.34 0.17
N LEU A 127 8.45 -5.58 -0.44
CA LEU A 127 8.82 -4.57 -1.44
C LEU A 127 9.54 -3.37 -0.81
N ILE A 128 9.11 -2.92 0.36
CA ILE A 128 9.77 -1.84 1.12
C ILE A 128 11.16 -2.31 1.56
N GLU A 129 11.28 -3.50 2.14
CA GLU A 129 12.58 -4.07 2.56
C GLU A 129 13.57 -4.15 1.39
N ARG A 130 13.12 -4.63 0.23
CA ARG A 130 13.98 -4.74 -0.94
C ARG A 130 14.38 -3.37 -1.47
N CYS A 131 13.48 -2.38 -1.43
CA CYS A 131 13.81 -1.00 -1.76
C CYS A 131 14.91 -0.47 -0.85
N CYS A 132 14.78 -0.64 0.46
CA CYS A 132 15.79 -0.23 1.42
C CYS A 132 17.13 -0.94 1.19
N LYS A 133 17.12 -2.25 0.96
CA LYS A 133 18.34 -3.00 0.67
C LYS A 133 19.09 -2.40 -0.54
N TYR A 134 18.39 -2.10 -1.63
CA TYR A 134 19.02 -1.49 -2.79
C TYR A 134 19.48 -0.06 -2.54
N PHE A 135 18.74 0.68 -1.72
CA PHE A 135 19.10 2.05 -1.37
C PHE A 135 20.35 2.07 -0.49
N THR A 136 20.41 1.24 0.57
CA THR A 136 21.60 1.10 1.43
C THR A 136 22.84 0.60 0.65
N GLU A 137 22.66 -0.28 -0.32
CA GLU A 137 23.74 -0.72 -1.22
C GLU A 137 24.25 0.44 -2.10
N PHE A 138 23.34 1.27 -2.60
CA PHE A 138 23.66 2.44 -3.40
C PHE A 138 24.43 3.49 -2.60
N THR A 139 23.99 3.78 -1.38
CA THR A 139 24.61 4.77 -0.49
C THR A 139 25.85 4.24 0.24
N LYS A 140 26.16 2.94 0.09
CA LYS A 140 27.24 2.23 0.80
C LYS A 140 27.13 2.30 2.34
N GLY A 141 25.91 2.41 2.85
CA GLY A 141 25.59 2.53 4.26
C GLY A 141 24.22 3.15 4.46
N ASP A 142 23.80 3.28 5.71
CA ASP A 142 22.56 3.96 6.04
C ASP A 142 22.82 5.47 6.14
N ILE A 143 21.94 6.29 5.57
CA ILE A 143 22.04 7.74 5.59
C ILE A 143 20.86 8.38 6.31
N ALA A 144 21.05 9.57 6.84
CA ALA A 144 19.96 10.31 7.45
C ALA A 144 18.93 10.72 6.40
N ALA A 145 17.64 10.66 6.77
CA ALA A 145 16.57 10.97 5.85
C ALA A 145 16.61 12.44 5.36
N LYS A 146 17.19 13.35 6.13
CA LYS A 146 17.39 14.76 5.74
C LYS A 146 18.38 14.92 4.58
N ASP A 147 19.36 14.03 4.46
CA ASP A 147 20.43 14.11 3.47
C ASP A 147 20.02 13.55 2.11
N ILE A 148 18.79 13.04 1.97
CA ILE A 148 18.25 12.58 0.70
C ILE A 148 17.79 13.78 -0.12
N THR A 149 18.49 14.07 -1.20
CA THR A 149 18.23 15.18 -2.12
C THR A 149 17.65 14.71 -3.45
N PRO A 150 17.13 15.60 -4.31
CA PRO A 150 16.71 15.25 -5.66
C PRO A 150 17.85 14.60 -6.49
N THR A 151 19.08 15.04 -6.29
CA THR A 151 20.27 14.43 -6.91
C THR A 151 20.48 12.99 -6.44
N THR A 152 20.29 12.73 -5.14
CA THR A 152 20.35 11.37 -4.58
C THR A 152 19.32 10.45 -5.27
N ILE A 153 18.08 10.94 -5.48
CA ILE A 153 17.04 10.17 -6.17
C ILE A 153 17.38 9.87 -7.61
N SER A 154 17.88 10.86 -8.37
CA SER A 154 18.29 10.68 -9.77
C SER A 154 19.45 9.69 -9.89
N ASN A 155 20.43 9.75 -9.00
CA ASN A 155 21.56 8.82 -8.98
C ASN A 155 21.13 7.41 -8.57
N PHE A 156 20.17 7.27 -7.63
CA PHE A 156 19.60 5.98 -7.27
C PHE A 156 18.82 5.37 -8.44
N GLU A 157 18.06 6.16 -9.20
CA GLU A 157 17.42 5.68 -10.43
C GLU A 157 18.43 5.11 -11.41
N ARG A 158 19.52 5.85 -11.67
CA ARG A 158 20.62 5.38 -12.55
C ARG A 158 21.25 4.09 -12.02
N PHE A 159 21.47 3.98 -10.72
CA PHE A 159 21.96 2.76 -10.08
C PHE A 159 21.03 1.56 -10.32
N LEU A 160 19.71 1.74 -10.13
CA LEU A 160 18.71 0.70 -10.35
C LEU A 160 18.69 0.24 -11.81
N ARG A 161 18.78 1.17 -12.76
CA ARG A 161 18.77 0.88 -14.21
C ARG A 161 20.08 0.28 -14.69
N ASN A 162 21.20 0.87 -14.34
CA ASN A 162 22.49 0.54 -14.94
C ASN A 162 23.22 -0.59 -14.21
N LYS A 163 23.30 -0.53 -12.86
CA LYS A 163 23.96 -1.57 -12.07
C LYS A 163 23.06 -2.77 -11.79
N LYS A 164 21.78 -2.53 -11.42
CA LYS A 164 20.84 -3.61 -11.13
C LYS A 164 20.11 -4.12 -12.37
N LYS A 165 20.27 -3.47 -13.52
CA LYS A 165 19.64 -3.81 -14.81
C LYS A 165 18.12 -4.01 -14.71
N LEU A 166 17.48 -3.20 -13.86
CA LEU A 166 16.04 -3.27 -13.66
C LEU A 166 15.30 -2.56 -14.80
N ASN A 167 14.18 -3.12 -15.20
CA ASN A 167 13.32 -2.48 -16.19
C ASN A 167 12.62 -1.22 -15.61
N GLN A 168 12.10 -0.39 -16.50
CA GLN A 168 11.44 0.88 -16.17
C GLN A 168 10.36 0.72 -15.11
N THR A 169 9.46 -0.25 -15.25
CA THR A 169 8.36 -0.51 -14.29
C THR A 169 8.89 -0.81 -12.89
N THR A 170 9.90 -1.67 -12.79
CA THR A 170 10.48 -2.06 -11.50
C THR A 170 11.24 -0.90 -10.86
N THR A 171 11.98 -0.13 -11.66
CA THR A 171 12.66 1.09 -11.20
C THR A 171 11.66 2.09 -10.63
N GLY A 172 10.61 2.42 -11.37
CA GLY A 172 9.56 3.33 -10.89
C GLY A 172 8.88 2.81 -9.62
N MET A 173 8.67 1.50 -9.52
CA MET A 173 8.11 0.88 -8.33
C MET A 173 9.00 1.10 -7.09
N TYR A 174 10.32 0.99 -7.19
CA TYR A 174 11.23 1.25 -6.06
C TYR A 174 11.30 2.73 -5.72
N LEU A 175 11.33 3.63 -6.70
CA LEU A 175 11.29 5.08 -6.46
C LEU A 175 10.01 5.49 -5.70
N VAL A 176 8.85 4.93 -6.06
CA VAL A 176 7.59 5.15 -5.31
C VAL A 176 7.72 4.67 -3.86
N ARG A 177 8.41 3.56 -3.57
CA ARG A 177 8.61 3.06 -2.20
C ARG A 177 9.55 3.97 -1.41
N LEU A 178 10.62 4.43 -2.03
CA LEU A 178 11.52 5.40 -1.40
C LEU A 178 10.78 6.71 -1.08
N ARG A 179 9.93 7.20 -2.00
CA ARG A 179 9.07 8.37 -1.74
C ARG A 179 8.12 8.17 -0.55
N VAL A 180 7.60 6.96 -0.35
CA VAL A 180 6.79 6.66 0.85
C VAL A 180 7.64 6.82 2.11
N LEU A 181 8.87 6.30 2.14
CA LEU A 181 9.75 6.38 3.29
C LEU A 181 10.19 7.83 3.60
N THR A 182 10.54 8.61 2.59
CA THR A 182 10.88 10.04 2.78
C THR A 182 9.67 10.85 3.26
N ASN A 183 8.46 10.54 2.78
CA ASN A 183 7.23 11.15 3.28
C ASN A 183 6.92 10.73 4.73
N LEU A 184 7.22 9.50 5.15
CA LEU A 184 7.11 9.07 6.54
C LEU A 184 8.13 9.80 7.42
N ALA A 185 9.38 9.96 6.97
CA ALA A 185 10.38 10.77 7.65
C ALA A 185 9.84 12.17 7.98
N ARG A 186 9.29 12.85 6.98
CA ARG A 186 8.73 14.19 7.16
C ARG A 186 7.50 14.21 8.07
N LYS A 187 6.59 13.24 7.94
CA LYS A 187 5.31 13.24 8.66
C LYS A 187 5.39 12.75 10.10
N ARG A 188 6.22 11.73 10.37
CA ARG A 188 6.30 11.08 11.69
C ARG A 188 7.46 11.59 12.52
N TYR A 189 8.60 11.84 11.88
CA TYR A 189 9.84 12.22 12.53
C TYR A 189 10.20 13.70 12.33
N PHE A 190 9.29 14.45 11.66
CA PHE A 190 9.45 15.89 11.44
C PHE A 190 10.76 16.30 10.77
N VAL A 191 11.34 15.38 9.99
CA VAL A 191 12.58 15.64 9.25
C VAL A 191 12.37 16.83 8.33
N LYS A 192 13.17 17.86 8.50
CA LYS A 192 13.21 19.04 7.64
C LYS A 192 14.09 18.74 6.44
N GLN A 193 13.63 19.14 5.28
CA GLN A 193 14.36 19.03 4.01
C GLN A 193 14.15 20.35 3.28
N ASP A 194 15.23 21.05 3.00
CA ASP A 194 15.19 22.36 2.30
C ASP A 194 14.50 22.23 0.95
N ILE A 195 14.78 21.14 0.25
CA ILE A 195 14.16 20.79 -1.02
C ILE A 195 13.57 19.37 -0.89
N PRO A 196 12.26 19.19 -1.18
CA PRO A 196 11.66 17.84 -1.17
C PRO A 196 12.41 16.88 -2.10
N PRO A 197 12.81 15.68 -1.66
CA PRO A 197 13.66 14.78 -2.45
C PRO A 197 13.10 14.38 -3.82
N PHE A 198 11.78 14.39 -3.94
CA PHE A 198 11.07 14.04 -5.18
C PHE A 198 10.48 15.27 -5.90
N GLN A 199 10.93 16.49 -5.55
CA GLN A 199 10.61 17.67 -6.32
C GLN A 199 11.17 17.50 -7.73
N ASP A 200 10.34 17.75 -8.73
CA ASP A 200 10.65 17.63 -10.16
C ASP A 200 11.11 16.24 -10.63
N CYS A 201 11.01 15.22 -9.76
CA CYS A 201 11.34 13.86 -10.11
C CYS A 201 10.19 13.19 -10.88
N LYS A 202 10.38 12.95 -12.17
CA LYS A 202 9.45 12.16 -13.00
C LYS A 202 9.68 10.68 -12.76
N ILE A 203 8.88 10.06 -11.88
CA ILE A 203 8.98 8.62 -11.62
C ILE A 203 8.53 7.85 -12.88
N PRO A 204 9.36 6.92 -13.39
CA PRO A 204 9.02 6.13 -14.55
C PRO A 204 7.72 5.34 -14.34
N GLN A 205 6.79 5.46 -15.27
CA GLN A 205 5.54 4.70 -15.25
C GLN A 205 5.74 3.30 -15.82
N SER A 206 4.82 2.38 -15.46
CA SER A 206 4.85 1.05 -16.04
C SER A 206 4.48 1.10 -17.51
N LEU A 207 5.27 0.40 -18.32
CA LEU A 207 4.90 0.17 -19.72
C LEU A 207 3.66 -0.72 -19.78
N GLU A 208 2.74 -0.36 -20.65
CA GLU A 208 1.61 -1.21 -20.95
C GLU A 208 2.09 -2.52 -21.58
N ARG A 209 1.42 -3.61 -21.24
CA ARG A 209 1.71 -4.94 -21.77
C ARG A 209 0.44 -5.47 -22.42
N ASN A 210 0.50 -5.69 -23.70
CA ASN A 210 -0.55 -6.41 -24.43
C ASN A 210 -0.35 -7.89 -24.15
N LEU A 211 -1.20 -8.41 -23.29
CA LEU A 211 -1.17 -9.80 -22.80
C LEU A 211 -2.48 -10.54 -23.13
N ASP A 212 -3.42 -9.87 -23.74
CA ASP A 212 -4.64 -10.45 -24.28
C ASP A 212 -4.31 -11.38 -25.46
N LEU A 213 -5.11 -12.38 -25.61
CA LEU A 213 -5.03 -13.32 -26.74
C LEU A 213 -5.95 -12.83 -27.86
N SER A 214 -5.53 -12.95 -29.12
CA SER A 214 -6.47 -12.89 -30.22
C SER A 214 -7.45 -14.07 -30.14
N VAL A 215 -8.59 -13.98 -30.82
CA VAL A 215 -9.57 -15.07 -30.85
C VAL A 215 -8.97 -16.34 -31.40
N GLU A 216 -8.13 -16.25 -32.43
CA GLU A 216 -7.38 -17.38 -32.97
C GLU A 216 -6.46 -18.02 -31.93
N GLN A 217 -5.70 -17.20 -31.20
CA GLN A 217 -4.83 -17.69 -30.11
C GLN A 217 -5.64 -18.35 -28.98
N PHE A 218 -6.80 -17.80 -28.66
CA PHE A 218 -7.73 -18.41 -27.70
C PHE A 218 -8.17 -19.79 -28.16
N CYS A 219 -8.53 -19.95 -29.43
CA CYS A 219 -8.93 -21.24 -30.04
C CYS A 219 -7.75 -22.23 -30.04
N LYS A 220 -6.53 -21.79 -30.39
CA LYS A 220 -5.32 -22.62 -30.30
C LYS A 220 -5.08 -23.12 -28.88
N LEU A 221 -5.24 -22.25 -27.87
CA LEU A 221 -5.12 -22.65 -26.47
C LEU A 221 -6.22 -23.62 -26.06
N LYS A 222 -7.45 -23.43 -26.54
CA LYS A 222 -8.58 -24.30 -26.25
C LYS A 222 -8.40 -25.70 -26.89
N ALA A 223 -7.86 -25.77 -28.09
CA ALA A 223 -7.56 -27.01 -28.81
C ALA A 223 -6.31 -27.74 -28.28
N TYR A 224 -5.43 -27.03 -27.54
CA TYR A 224 -4.20 -27.64 -27.02
C TYR A 224 -4.49 -28.85 -26.13
N ILE A 225 -3.85 -29.99 -26.43
CA ILE A 225 -3.93 -31.22 -25.63
C ILE A 225 -2.79 -31.24 -24.61
N PRO A 226 -3.10 -31.10 -23.30
CA PRO A 226 -2.08 -31.13 -22.25
C PRO A 226 -1.36 -32.48 -22.17
N LYS A 227 -0.05 -32.45 -21.98
CA LYS A 227 0.81 -33.65 -21.93
C LYS A 227 1.10 -34.11 -20.49
N SER A 228 0.70 -33.37 -19.48
CA SER A 228 0.98 -33.68 -18.08
C SER A 228 -0.11 -33.14 -17.16
N LYS A 229 -0.27 -33.73 -15.96
CA LYS A 229 -1.25 -33.32 -14.96
C LYS A 229 -1.21 -31.83 -14.70
N ILE A 230 -0.01 -31.22 -14.59
CA ILE A 230 0.11 -29.78 -14.32
C ILE A 230 -0.31 -28.93 -15.52
N GLU A 231 -0.10 -29.40 -16.76
CA GLU A 231 -0.57 -28.69 -17.93
C GLU A 231 -2.11 -28.70 -18.00
N PHE A 232 -2.76 -29.80 -17.62
CA PHE A 232 -4.22 -29.85 -17.45
C PHE A 232 -4.66 -28.81 -16.42
N ILE A 233 -4.06 -28.81 -15.22
CA ILE A 233 -4.40 -27.87 -14.15
C ILE A 233 -4.18 -26.42 -14.60
N ALA A 234 -3.07 -26.12 -15.24
CA ALA A 234 -2.74 -24.77 -15.67
C ALA A 234 -3.69 -24.24 -16.74
N LYS A 235 -4.03 -25.09 -17.73
CA LYS A 235 -5.01 -24.79 -18.78
C LYS A 235 -6.40 -24.61 -18.18
N ASP A 236 -6.87 -25.54 -17.37
CA ASP A 236 -8.18 -25.48 -16.73
C ASP A 236 -8.32 -24.22 -15.84
N LEU A 237 -7.32 -23.91 -15.03
CA LEU A 237 -7.33 -22.70 -14.19
C LEU A 237 -7.31 -21.41 -15.01
N TRP A 238 -6.62 -21.40 -16.17
CA TRP A 238 -6.64 -20.24 -17.07
C TRP A 238 -8.05 -20.04 -17.64
N PHE A 239 -8.70 -21.09 -18.12
CA PHE A 239 -10.08 -21.03 -18.62
C PHE A 239 -11.07 -20.72 -17.50
N LEU A 240 -10.90 -21.29 -16.31
CA LEU A 240 -11.74 -20.97 -15.16
C LEU A 240 -11.66 -19.49 -14.81
N SER A 241 -10.44 -18.91 -14.83
CA SER A 241 -10.28 -17.47 -14.67
C SER A 241 -11.05 -16.68 -15.73
N PHE A 242 -10.92 -17.06 -17.00
CA PHE A 242 -11.60 -16.42 -18.12
C PHE A 242 -13.12 -16.50 -17.98
N TYR A 243 -13.66 -17.70 -17.73
CA TYR A 243 -15.09 -17.93 -17.59
C TYR A 243 -15.73 -17.21 -16.40
N LEU A 244 -14.96 -16.96 -15.36
CA LEU A 244 -15.40 -16.20 -14.17
C LEU A 244 -15.01 -14.71 -14.23
N GLY A 245 -14.93 -14.12 -15.43
CA GLY A 245 -14.67 -12.68 -15.59
C GLY A 245 -13.23 -12.26 -15.29
N GLY A 246 -12.26 -13.18 -15.45
CA GLY A 246 -10.84 -12.87 -15.23
C GLY A 246 -10.42 -12.78 -13.76
N ILE A 247 -10.98 -13.61 -12.89
CA ILE A 247 -10.61 -13.69 -11.48
C ILE A 247 -9.12 -14.05 -11.34
N ASN A 248 -8.40 -13.41 -10.41
CA ASN A 248 -6.99 -13.75 -10.17
C ASN A 248 -6.85 -15.13 -9.50
N LEU A 249 -5.72 -15.79 -9.73
CA LEU A 249 -5.46 -17.12 -9.18
C LEU A 249 -5.62 -17.20 -7.65
N ILE A 250 -5.12 -16.19 -6.93
CA ILE A 250 -5.22 -16.14 -5.46
C ILE A 250 -6.68 -16.10 -4.98
N ASP A 251 -7.53 -15.41 -5.73
CA ASP A 251 -8.94 -15.27 -5.39
C ASP A 251 -9.68 -16.56 -5.72
N ILE A 252 -9.42 -17.20 -6.88
CA ILE A 252 -9.96 -18.54 -7.25
C ILE A 252 -9.63 -19.57 -6.17
N LEU A 253 -8.38 -19.62 -5.70
CA LEU A 253 -7.95 -20.59 -4.69
C LEU A 253 -8.55 -20.32 -3.30
N SER A 254 -9.10 -19.13 -3.06
CA SER A 254 -9.73 -18.76 -1.80
C SER A 254 -11.26 -18.92 -1.80
N ILE A 255 -11.86 -19.09 -2.98
CA ILE A 255 -13.31 -19.26 -3.13
C ILE A 255 -13.73 -20.64 -2.68
N LYS A 256 -14.86 -20.70 -1.98
CA LYS A 256 -15.60 -21.93 -1.71
C LYS A 256 -16.81 -22.01 -2.65
N PHE A 257 -16.80 -23.00 -3.51
CA PHE A 257 -17.88 -23.26 -4.49
C PHE A 257 -19.01 -24.06 -3.82
N SER A 258 -19.70 -23.43 -2.87
CA SER A 258 -20.75 -24.06 -2.07
C SER A 258 -22.05 -24.29 -2.84
N ASN A 259 -22.29 -23.52 -3.89
CA ASN A 259 -23.38 -23.79 -4.85
C ASN A 259 -22.86 -23.68 -6.29
N ASP A 260 -23.63 -24.23 -7.22
CA ASP A 260 -23.24 -24.26 -8.64
C ASP A 260 -23.84 -23.10 -9.46
N LYS A 261 -24.55 -22.17 -8.82
CA LYS A 261 -25.21 -21.04 -9.48
C LYS A 261 -24.38 -19.76 -9.42
N GLU A 262 -23.74 -19.51 -8.29
CA GLU A 262 -23.07 -18.25 -8.03
C GLU A 262 -21.93 -18.35 -7.02
N ILE A 263 -21.01 -17.42 -7.13
CA ILE A 263 -19.95 -17.20 -6.14
C ILE A 263 -19.97 -15.76 -5.65
N GLU A 264 -19.70 -15.59 -4.38
CA GLU A 264 -19.37 -14.30 -3.79
C GLU A 264 -17.97 -14.34 -3.18
N TYR A 265 -17.17 -13.33 -3.46
CA TYR A 265 -15.84 -13.26 -2.90
C TYR A 265 -15.39 -11.81 -2.67
N ILE A 266 -14.42 -11.64 -1.78
CA ILE A 266 -13.74 -10.37 -1.56
C ILE A 266 -12.35 -10.46 -2.18
N ARG A 267 -12.07 -9.55 -3.10
CA ARG A 267 -10.79 -9.54 -3.80
C ARG A 267 -9.63 -9.33 -2.85
N THR A 268 -8.69 -10.27 -2.79
CA THR A 268 -7.54 -10.27 -1.86
C THR A 268 -6.71 -8.99 -1.97
N LYS A 269 -6.49 -8.47 -3.18
CA LYS A 269 -5.70 -7.25 -3.39
C LYS A 269 -6.30 -6.00 -2.75
N THR A 270 -7.60 -5.91 -2.63
CA THR A 270 -8.30 -4.69 -2.20
C THR A 270 -9.06 -4.82 -0.88
N LYS A 271 -9.02 -6.00 -0.25
CA LYS A 271 -9.77 -6.26 1.00
C LYS A 271 -9.45 -5.28 2.13
N ASN A 272 -8.21 -4.78 2.21
CA ASN A 272 -7.77 -3.88 3.27
C ASN A 272 -7.72 -2.39 2.85
N THR A 273 -8.00 -2.07 1.59
CA THR A 273 -7.82 -0.71 1.06
C THR A 273 -9.12 0.02 0.74
N LYS A 274 -10.21 -0.71 0.48
CA LYS A 274 -11.51 -0.13 0.19
C LYS A 274 -12.36 0.03 1.45
N ARG A 275 -13.13 1.11 1.52
CA ARG A 275 -14.22 1.30 2.49
C ARG A 275 -15.54 0.81 1.84
N GLY A 276 -16.48 0.31 2.65
CA GLY A 276 -17.79 -0.16 2.17
C GLY A 276 -17.84 -1.63 1.78
N ASP A 277 -18.94 -2.06 1.15
CA ASP A 277 -19.13 -3.43 0.70
C ASP A 277 -18.16 -3.76 -0.42
N LYS A 278 -17.42 -4.84 -0.26
CA LYS A 278 -16.33 -5.27 -1.15
C LYS A 278 -16.63 -6.59 -1.84
N ARG A 279 -17.82 -7.13 -1.61
CA ARG A 279 -18.23 -8.40 -2.20
C ARG A 279 -18.46 -8.24 -3.70
N ILE A 280 -17.97 -9.20 -4.43
CA ILE A 280 -18.17 -9.33 -5.86
C ILE A 280 -18.98 -10.61 -6.05
N GLY A 281 -20.20 -10.47 -6.57
CA GLY A 281 -21.05 -11.58 -6.92
C GLY A 281 -20.96 -11.87 -8.41
N ILE A 282 -20.75 -13.12 -8.78
CA ILE A 282 -20.68 -13.59 -10.18
C ILE A 282 -21.52 -14.86 -10.30
N SER A 283 -22.37 -14.92 -11.32
CA SER A 283 -23.04 -16.17 -11.69
C SER A 283 -22.05 -17.12 -12.37
N ILE A 284 -22.10 -18.40 -11.99
CA ILE A 284 -21.19 -19.41 -12.55
C ILE A 284 -21.75 -19.85 -13.92
N PRO A 285 -21.04 -19.59 -15.03
CA PRO A 285 -21.45 -20.06 -16.33
C PRO A 285 -21.22 -21.56 -16.48
N VAL A 286 -22.02 -22.21 -17.36
CA VAL A 286 -21.95 -23.66 -17.59
C VAL A 286 -20.54 -24.12 -17.97
N GLU A 287 -19.82 -23.30 -18.72
CA GLU A 287 -18.45 -23.57 -19.15
C GLU A 287 -17.46 -23.70 -17.97
N ALA A 288 -17.73 -23.07 -16.85
CA ALA A 288 -16.91 -23.13 -15.63
C ALA A 288 -17.24 -24.35 -14.77
N LEU A 289 -18.50 -24.86 -14.82
CA LEU A 289 -18.97 -25.94 -13.95
C LEU A 289 -18.17 -27.24 -14.15
N ASN A 290 -17.85 -27.62 -15.39
CA ASN A 290 -17.05 -28.79 -15.67
C ASN A 290 -15.64 -28.74 -15.07
N ILE A 291 -15.05 -27.57 -15.03
CA ILE A 291 -13.73 -27.37 -14.42
C ILE A 291 -13.85 -27.40 -12.90
N ILE A 292 -14.86 -26.72 -12.36
CA ILE A 292 -15.11 -26.68 -10.91
C ILE A 292 -15.34 -28.09 -10.39
N SER A 293 -16.25 -28.86 -10.99
CA SER A 293 -16.59 -30.24 -10.56
C SER A 293 -15.37 -31.17 -10.56
N LYS A 294 -14.45 -31.00 -11.53
CA LYS A 294 -13.22 -31.80 -11.64
C LYS A 294 -12.27 -31.63 -10.45
N TYR A 295 -12.25 -30.43 -9.83
CA TYR A 295 -11.29 -30.09 -8.76
C TYR A 295 -11.95 -29.80 -7.42
N LYS A 296 -13.28 -29.71 -7.37
CA LYS A 296 -14.04 -29.45 -6.14
C LYS A 296 -13.86 -30.60 -5.15
N SER A 297 -13.54 -30.27 -3.92
CA SER A 297 -13.43 -31.22 -2.80
C SER A 297 -14.60 -31.06 -1.82
N ASP A 298 -14.69 -31.96 -0.85
CA ASP A 298 -15.79 -32.02 0.14
C ASP A 298 -15.97 -30.71 0.93
N ASP A 299 -14.88 -29.95 1.12
CA ASP A 299 -14.92 -28.63 1.76
C ASP A 299 -15.25 -27.48 0.79
N ASN A 300 -15.71 -27.82 -0.43
CA ASN A 300 -16.04 -26.90 -1.52
C ASN A 300 -14.87 -26.03 -2.03
N SER A 301 -13.64 -26.33 -1.65
CA SER A 301 -12.45 -25.69 -2.23
C SER A 301 -11.93 -26.47 -3.43
N LEU A 302 -11.09 -25.84 -4.27
CA LEU A 302 -10.41 -26.54 -5.35
C LEU A 302 -9.13 -27.19 -4.83
N LYS A 303 -8.98 -28.52 -5.06
CA LYS A 303 -7.79 -29.30 -4.72
C LYS A 303 -7.19 -29.98 -5.96
N PHE A 304 -5.87 -29.98 -6.04
CA PHE A 304 -5.13 -30.46 -7.22
C PHE A 304 -4.31 -31.72 -6.94
N GLY A 305 -4.49 -32.34 -5.76
CA GLY A 305 -3.84 -33.58 -5.39
C GLY A 305 -2.42 -33.42 -4.82
N TYR A 306 -2.02 -32.20 -4.42
CA TYR A 306 -0.78 -31.93 -3.68
C TYR A 306 -0.91 -30.66 -2.84
N SER A 307 -0.13 -30.57 -1.77
CA SER A 307 -0.07 -29.36 -0.95
C SER A 307 0.97 -28.38 -1.50
N PHE A 308 0.68 -27.09 -1.38
CA PHE A 308 1.55 -26.04 -1.88
C PHE A 308 1.36 -24.74 -1.10
N THR A 309 2.39 -23.89 -1.12
CA THR A 309 2.21 -22.47 -0.80
C THR A 309 1.73 -21.73 -2.05
N TYR A 310 0.87 -20.73 -1.89
CA TYR A 310 0.40 -19.91 -3.02
C TYR A 310 1.57 -19.42 -3.91
N ARG A 311 2.66 -18.98 -3.29
CA ARG A 311 3.83 -18.44 -4.02
C ARG A 311 4.45 -19.49 -4.96
N ASN A 312 4.61 -20.71 -4.48
CA ASN A 312 5.18 -21.79 -5.28
C ASN A 312 4.21 -22.24 -6.36
N PHE A 313 2.94 -22.39 -6.04
CA PHE A 313 1.91 -22.78 -7.00
C PHE A 313 1.76 -21.75 -8.13
N ASN A 314 1.65 -20.47 -7.79
CA ASN A 314 1.57 -19.40 -8.78
C ASN A 314 2.79 -19.39 -9.73
N ARG A 315 4.00 -19.61 -9.18
CA ARG A 315 5.21 -19.73 -10.01
C ARG A 315 5.16 -20.95 -10.93
N TYR A 316 4.65 -22.06 -10.43
CA TYR A 316 4.56 -23.29 -11.18
C TYR A 316 3.54 -23.16 -12.31
N ILE A 317 2.34 -22.66 -12.03
CA ILE A 317 1.31 -22.36 -13.06
C ILE A 317 1.86 -21.37 -14.10
N ALA A 318 2.54 -20.31 -13.68
CA ALA A 318 3.11 -19.33 -14.62
C ALA A 318 4.14 -19.94 -15.57
N ARG A 319 5.04 -20.80 -15.08
CA ARG A 319 6.02 -21.52 -15.91
C ARG A 319 5.36 -22.51 -16.86
N THR A 320 4.34 -23.22 -16.39
CA THR A 320 3.59 -24.18 -17.19
C THR A 320 2.85 -23.49 -18.32
N LEU A 321 2.17 -22.37 -18.05
CA LEU A 321 1.51 -21.57 -19.09
C LEU A 321 2.50 -21.03 -20.12
N GLN A 322 3.68 -20.59 -19.70
CA GLN A 322 4.73 -20.18 -20.63
C GLN A 322 5.21 -21.32 -21.52
N LYS A 323 5.31 -22.54 -20.96
CA LYS A 323 5.65 -23.76 -21.75
C LYS A 323 4.55 -24.09 -22.75
N ILE A 324 3.28 -24.07 -22.33
CA ILE A 324 2.14 -24.26 -23.22
C ILE A 324 2.17 -23.20 -24.33
N GLY A 325 2.33 -21.93 -23.97
CA GLY A 325 2.41 -20.84 -24.95
C GLY A 325 3.49 -21.03 -26.00
N LYS A 326 4.68 -21.52 -25.60
CA LYS A 326 5.75 -21.86 -26.55
C LYS A 326 5.33 -22.98 -27.53
N ASN A 327 4.63 -24.00 -27.05
CA ASN A 327 4.22 -25.12 -27.88
C ASN A 327 3.16 -24.73 -28.92
N ILE A 328 2.37 -23.70 -28.69
CA ILE A 328 1.31 -23.21 -29.58
C ILE A 328 1.57 -21.81 -30.14
N GLU A 329 2.83 -21.36 -30.07
CA GLU A 329 3.31 -20.09 -30.64
C GLU A 329 2.60 -18.84 -30.07
N ILE A 330 2.15 -18.90 -28.82
CA ILE A 330 1.61 -17.75 -28.11
C ILE A 330 2.70 -17.13 -27.22
N HIS A 331 3.23 -15.99 -27.64
CA HIS A 331 4.22 -15.25 -26.85
C HIS A 331 3.60 -14.72 -25.56
N ARG A 332 4.30 -14.95 -24.44
CA ARG A 332 3.94 -14.40 -23.10
C ARG A 332 2.60 -14.89 -22.54
N LEU A 333 2.13 -16.09 -22.90
CA LEU A 333 0.97 -16.67 -22.25
C LEU A 333 1.21 -16.73 -20.74
N CYS A 334 0.32 -16.11 -19.97
CA CYS A 334 0.38 -16.08 -18.52
C CYS A 334 -1.02 -16.11 -17.92
N PHE A 335 -1.11 -16.34 -16.62
CA PHE A 335 -2.42 -16.41 -15.97
C PHE A 335 -3.24 -15.10 -16.14
N TYR A 336 -2.56 -13.96 -16.08
CA TYR A 336 -3.21 -12.64 -16.22
C TYR A 336 -3.75 -12.39 -17.65
N SER A 337 -3.27 -13.11 -18.65
CA SER A 337 -3.79 -12.98 -20.03
C SER A 337 -5.27 -13.38 -20.13
N ALA A 338 -5.76 -14.31 -19.30
CA ALA A 338 -7.18 -14.65 -19.24
C ALA A 338 -8.05 -13.41 -18.95
N ARG A 339 -7.65 -12.62 -17.94
CA ARG A 339 -8.34 -11.39 -17.58
C ARG A 339 -8.23 -10.29 -18.66
N LYS A 340 -7.05 -10.18 -19.27
CA LYS A 340 -6.83 -9.20 -20.35
C LYS A 340 -7.68 -9.53 -21.57
N SER A 341 -7.71 -10.81 -21.99
CA SER A 341 -8.55 -11.26 -23.09
C SER A 341 -10.04 -11.07 -22.82
N PHE A 342 -10.49 -11.40 -21.60
CA PHE A 342 -11.89 -11.17 -21.22
C PHE A 342 -12.31 -9.70 -21.38
N VAL A 343 -11.48 -8.78 -20.87
CA VAL A 343 -11.75 -7.35 -20.96
C VAL A 343 -11.67 -6.85 -22.39
N GLN A 344 -10.67 -7.31 -23.16
CA GLN A 344 -10.49 -6.91 -24.56
C GLN A 344 -11.68 -7.35 -25.43
N TYR A 345 -12.12 -8.60 -25.31
CA TYR A 345 -13.29 -9.10 -26.02
C TYR A 345 -14.57 -8.35 -25.64
N GLY A 346 -14.73 -8.05 -24.35
CA GLY A 346 -15.85 -7.24 -23.89
C GLY A 346 -15.85 -5.84 -24.48
N PHE A 347 -14.69 -5.21 -24.59
CA PHE A 347 -14.52 -3.92 -25.22
C PHE A 347 -14.85 -3.96 -26.72
N GLU A 348 -14.35 -4.97 -27.44
CA GLU A 348 -14.63 -5.18 -28.87
C GLU A 348 -16.11 -5.46 -29.16
N LEU A 349 -16.81 -6.08 -28.21
CA LEU A 349 -18.25 -6.34 -28.28
C LEU A 349 -19.12 -5.13 -27.85
N GLY A 350 -18.50 -3.98 -27.58
CA GLY A 350 -19.19 -2.76 -27.19
C GLY A 350 -19.80 -2.79 -25.79
N ILE A 351 -19.31 -3.68 -24.90
CA ILE A 351 -19.78 -3.71 -23.52
C ILE A 351 -19.28 -2.46 -22.79
N PRO A 352 -20.16 -1.71 -22.08
CA PRO A 352 -19.75 -0.53 -21.34
C PRO A 352 -18.59 -0.79 -20.37
N LEU A 353 -17.60 0.10 -20.33
CA LEU A 353 -16.40 -0.07 -19.48
C LEU A 353 -16.75 -0.24 -18.02
N GLU A 354 -17.79 0.44 -17.54
CA GLU A 354 -18.28 0.37 -16.17
C GLU A 354 -18.78 -1.04 -15.82
N VAL A 355 -19.43 -1.72 -16.77
CA VAL A 355 -19.89 -3.11 -16.59
C VAL A 355 -18.68 -4.04 -16.57
N LEU A 356 -17.71 -3.83 -17.44
CA LEU A 356 -16.46 -4.59 -17.43
C LEU A 356 -15.68 -4.37 -16.13
N GLU A 357 -15.55 -3.12 -15.66
CA GLU A 357 -14.88 -2.83 -14.37
C GLU A 357 -15.58 -3.52 -13.19
N TYR A 358 -16.91 -3.51 -13.16
CA TYR A 358 -17.70 -4.23 -12.16
C TYR A 358 -17.44 -5.73 -12.24
N THR A 359 -17.59 -6.34 -13.42
CA THR A 359 -17.42 -7.78 -13.66
C THR A 359 -16.05 -8.28 -13.21
N ILE A 360 -14.99 -7.53 -13.53
CA ILE A 360 -13.64 -7.88 -13.12
C ILE A 360 -13.32 -7.45 -11.68
N GLY A 361 -14.27 -6.89 -10.93
CA GLY A 361 -14.08 -6.45 -9.54
C GLY A 361 -13.11 -5.28 -9.37
N GLN A 362 -13.00 -4.40 -10.35
CA GLN A 362 -12.34 -3.11 -10.17
C GLN A 362 -13.34 -2.10 -9.58
N SER A 363 -12.83 -1.13 -8.81
CA SER A 363 -13.67 -0.01 -8.39
C SER A 363 -13.85 0.94 -9.56
N MET A 364 -15.09 1.25 -9.85
CA MET A 364 -15.41 2.39 -10.72
C MET A 364 -14.73 3.65 -10.13
N LYS A 365 -14.10 4.45 -10.99
CA LYS A 365 -13.50 5.72 -10.56
C LYS A 365 -14.61 6.64 -10.07
N GLN A 366 -14.73 6.80 -8.76
CA GLN A 366 -15.76 7.61 -8.10
C GLN A 366 -15.73 9.11 -8.42
N ASN A 367 -14.79 9.57 -9.26
CA ASN A 367 -14.60 10.99 -9.57
C ASN A 367 -15.51 11.52 -10.69
N ARG A 368 -16.42 10.71 -11.23
CA ARG A 368 -17.42 11.17 -12.21
C ARG A 368 -18.80 11.17 -11.56
N PRO A 369 -19.47 12.33 -11.45
CA PRO A 369 -20.80 12.45 -10.82
C PRO A 369 -21.84 11.50 -11.39
N ILE A 370 -21.73 11.11 -12.67
CA ILE A 370 -22.64 10.19 -13.35
C ILE A 370 -22.76 8.83 -12.63
N TYR A 371 -21.71 8.37 -11.96
CA TYR A 371 -21.76 7.10 -11.21
C TYR A 371 -22.69 7.13 -9.98
N ASN A 372 -23.09 8.30 -9.52
CA ASN A 372 -24.11 8.45 -8.48
C ASN A 372 -25.51 8.14 -8.99
N TYR A 373 -25.72 8.18 -10.30
CA TYR A 373 -27.01 7.96 -10.96
C TYR A 373 -27.15 6.57 -11.58
N ILE A 374 -26.05 5.84 -11.75
CA ILE A 374 -26.02 4.52 -12.39
C ILE A 374 -25.76 3.45 -11.36
N ARG A 375 -26.69 2.49 -11.26
CA ARG A 375 -26.50 1.28 -10.46
C ARG A 375 -26.22 0.09 -11.36
N ILE A 376 -24.94 -0.34 -11.39
CA ILE A 376 -24.54 -1.56 -12.06
C ILE A 376 -24.89 -2.73 -11.13
N MET A 377 -25.68 -3.66 -11.65
CA MET A 377 -26.15 -4.83 -10.91
C MET A 377 -25.52 -6.08 -11.52
N ARG A 378 -25.55 -7.18 -10.77
CA ARG A 378 -25.06 -8.48 -11.19
C ARG A 378 -25.62 -8.92 -12.55
N LYS A 379 -26.92 -8.68 -12.84
CA LYS A 379 -27.51 -9.00 -14.13
C LYS A 379 -26.76 -8.42 -15.33
N HIS A 380 -26.24 -7.19 -15.23
CA HIS A 380 -25.45 -6.58 -16.30
C HIS A 380 -24.10 -7.28 -16.51
N SER A 381 -23.50 -7.73 -15.39
CA SER A 381 -22.29 -8.55 -15.45
C SER A 381 -22.54 -9.92 -16.08
N ASP A 382 -23.64 -10.58 -15.74
CA ASP A 382 -24.03 -11.87 -16.27
C ASP A 382 -24.32 -11.80 -17.78
N GLU A 383 -25.02 -10.76 -18.23
CA GLU A 383 -25.24 -10.48 -19.66
C GLU A 383 -23.93 -10.23 -20.42
N ALA A 384 -23.04 -9.44 -19.85
CA ALA A 384 -21.72 -9.19 -20.41
C ALA A 384 -20.90 -10.47 -20.53
N MET A 385 -20.85 -11.26 -19.46
CA MET A 385 -20.17 -12.55 -19.45
C MET A 385 -20.75 -13.48 -20.52
N ARG A 386 -22.09 -13.57 -20.64
CA ARG A 386 -22.73 -14.43 -21.62
C ARG A 386 -22.36 -14.02 -23.06
N LYS A 387 -22.41 -12.73 -23.40
CA LYS A 387 -22.00 -12.20 -24.71
C LYS A 387 -20.54 -12.58 -25.05
N ILE A 388 -19.62 -12.42 -24.10
CA ILE A 388 -18.19 -12.75 -24.31
C ILE A 388 -18.00 -14.26 -24.53
N LEU A 389 -18.67 -15.09 -23.73
CA LEU A 389 -18.56 -16.55 -23.85
C LEU A 389 -19.15 -17.07 -25.16
N GLU A 390 -20.27 -16.53 -25.59
CA GLU A 390 -20.89 -16.87 -26.89
C GLU A 390 -20.01 -16.46 -28.08
N TYR A 391 -19.39 -15.29 -27.99
CA TYR A 391 -18.42 -14.85 -29.00
C TYR A 391 -17.27 -15.85 -29.16
N THR A 392 -16.66 -16.24 -28.05
CA THR A 392 -15.55 -17.23 -28.09
C THR A 392 -16.00 -18.62 -28.50
N LYS A 393 -17.25 -19.02 -28.20
CA LYS A 393 -17.83 -20.28 -28.62
C LYS A 393 -18.04 -20.30 -30.14
N LYS A 394 -18.66 -19.29 -30.72
CA LYS A 394 -18.86 -19.16 -32.18
C LYS A 394 -17.52 -19.22 -32.92
N ALA A 395 -16.54 -18.48 -32.46
CA ALA A 395 -15.20 -18.51 -33.06
C ALA A 395 -14.54 -19.91 -33.01
N THR A 396 -14.73 -20.66 -31.92
CA THR A 396 -14.18 -22.01 -31.80
C THR A 396 -14.87 -23.02 -32.72
N THR A 397 -16.10 -22.76 -33.14
CA THR A 397 -16.87 -23.63 -34.06
C THR A 397 -16.53 -23.36 -35.52
N LEU A 398 -16.02 -22.18 -35.85
CA LEU A 398 -15.66 -21.73 -37.19
C LEU A 398 -14.21 -22.04 -37.59
N LEU A 399 -13.35 -22.34 -36.63
CA LEU A 399 -11.95 -22.74 -36.79
C LEU A 399 -11.76 -24.24 -36.51
#